data_2f2f34216bde0a9e6f59d9d807890c2a
#
_entry.id   2f2f34216bde0a9e6f59d9d807890c2a
#
_cell.length_a   1.000
_cell.length_b   1.000
_cell.length_c   1.000
_cell.angle_alpha   90.00
_cell.angle_beta   90.00
_cell.angle_gamma   90.00
#
_symmetry.space_group_name_H-M   'P 1'
#
loop_
_entity.id
_entity.type
_entity.pdbx_description
1 polymer ?
#
loop_
_entity_poly.entity_id
_entity_poly.type
_entity_poly.pdbx_seq_one_letter_code
_entity_poly.pdbx_strand_id
1 'polypeptide(L)'
;MRSERIILYLLAASQFTHIMDFMIIMPLGEMLMEELMINSQQFSFLVASYTLTAGVTGLISAFFVDSYDRKNYFLLAYSGFAIGTLMCGWVDSYQGLIAARIISGGFGGVISSTVIAIVSDAIASERRAWGLGIVMSAFSMASALGLPIGLYFAFNYGWNWPFLVLGAVSILNAVAVYFTLPPVREHLDHPGPKVNSWEFIKNIPNHKNQWMALTYTMLLMFGHFAVIPFITPYLVENVGFERQEITLVYLIGGIATIITNPRIGRWADQTNKHRVFTILASLSIIPILVLTNLPPVPLWMALVVTGLFFILAGGRMVPSTAIVTSVIKPRNRGSFMSLNSSVQNMTAGLASIVAGVLVTVPKGGHHVYGFWKVGLIGALFTVIAMWLMNKIKSLTVE
;
A
#
# COMPACT_ATOMS: atom_id res chain seq x y z
N MET A 1 -15.31 8.80 -25.78
CA MET A 1 -15.91 8.94 -24.41
C MET A 1 -16.36 7.62 -23.78
N ARG A 2 -17.23 6.80 -24.41
CA ARG A 2 -17.68 5.53 -23.79
C ARG A 2 -16.54 4.51 -23.65
N SER A 3 -15.71 4.39 -24.67
CA SER A 3 -14.52 3.52 -24.67
C SER A 3 -13.49 3.91 -23.58
N GLU A 4 -13.17 5.20 -23.44
CA GLU A 4 -12.23 5.68 -22.41
C GLU A 4 -12.70 5.38 -20.99
N ARG A 5 -14.01 5.54 -20.69
CA ARG A 5 -14.56 5.21 -19.37
C ARG A 5 -14.40 3.73 -19.04
N ILE A 6 -14.66 2.86 -20.03
CA ILE A 6 -14.50 1.41 -19.84
C ILE A 6 -13.04 1.07 -19.52
N ILE A 7 -12.09 1.64 -20.26
CA ILE A 7 -10.65 1.46 -20.01
C ILE A 7 -10.30 1.91 -18.58
N LEU A 8 -10.75 3.10 -18.16
CA LEU A 8 -10.47 3.63 -16.83
C LEU A 8 -11.04 2.74 -15.72
N TYR A 9 -12.25 2.20 -15.88
CA TYR A 9 -12.84 1.30 -14.89
C TYR A 9 -12.11 -0.05 -14.83
N LEU A 10 -11.66 -0.59 -15.96
CA LEU A 10 -10.86 -1.83 -15.98
C LEU A 10 -9.48 -1.61 -15.33
N LEU A 11 -8.84 -0.47 -15.57
CA LEU A 11 -7.58 -0.11 -14.91
C LEU A 11 -7.78 0.14 -13.39
N ALA A 12 -8.90 0.77 -13.00
CA ALA A 12 -9.26 0.93 -11.60
C ALA A 12 -9.55 -0.43 -10.92
N ALA A 13 -10.21 -1.37 -11.62
CA ALA A 13 -10.41 -2.72 -11.14
C ALA A 13 -9.09 -3.49 -10.97
N SER A 14 -8.13 -3.31 -11.89
CA SER A 14 -6.78 -3.87 -11.73
C SER A 14 -6.06 -3.31 -10.51
N GLN A 15 -6.19 -2.02 -10.28
CA GLN A 15 -5.60 -1.36 -9.12
C GLN A 15 -6.27 -1.81 -7.82
N PHE A 16 -7.60 -1.98 -7.83
CA PHE A 16 -8.36 -2.50 -6.71
C PHE A 16 -7.90 -3.90 -6.30
N THR A 17 -7.83 -4.85 -7.25
CA THR A 17 -7.42 -6.24 -6.95
C THR A 17 -5.98 -6.31 -6.45
N HIS A 18 -5.07 -5.52 -7.04
CA HIS A 18 -3.69 -5.42 -6.61
C HIS A 18 -3.54 -4.88 -5.18
N ILE A 19 -4.24 -3.79 -4.86
CA ILE A 19 -4.21 -3.20 -3.51
C ILE A 19 -4.86 -4.14 -2.50
N MET A 20 -5.97 -4.78 -2.87
CA MET A 20 -6.67 -5.71 -2.03
C MET A 20 -5.82 -6.94 -1.67
N ASP A 21 -5.13 -7.53 -2.65
CA ASP A 21 -4.20 -8.66 -2.43
C ASP A 21 -3.07 -8.30 -1.45
N PHE A 22 -2.52 -7.10 -1.59
CA PHE A 22 -1.52 -6.59 -0.65
C PHE A 22 -2.07 -6.41 0.77
N MET A 23 -3.27 -5.86 0.90
CA MET A 23 -3.84 -5.49 2.19
C MET A 23 -4.42 -6.67 2.96
N ILE A 24 -5.04 -7.66 2.29
CA ILE A 24 -5.82 -8.71 2.92
C ILE A 24 -4.99 -9.65 3.81
N ILE A 25 -3.72 -9.86 3.49
CA ILE A 25 -2.84 -10.75 4.26
C ILE A 25 -2.68 -10.30 5.73
N MET A 26 -2.74 -9.00 5.99
CA MET A 26 -2.50 -8.45 7.32
C MET A 26 -3.63 -8.76 8.30
N PRO A 27 -4.92 -8.50 7.98
CA PRO A 27 -6.02 -8.90 8.86
C PRO A 27 -6.22 -10.41 8.97
N LEU A 28 -5.67 -11.21 8.06
CA LEU A 28 -5.68 -12.68 8.16
C LEU A 28 -4.58 -13.24 9.08
N GLY A 29 -3.76 -12.38 9.71
CA GLY A 29 -2.55 -12.80 10.43
C GLY A 29 -2.80 -13.80 11.54
N GLU A 30 -3.84 -13.62 12.35
CA GLU A 30 -4.19 -14.55 13.41
C GLU A 30 -4.56 -15.94 12.82
N MET A 31 -5.46 -15.97 11.85
CA MET A 31 -5.93 -17.18 11.18
C MET A 31 -4.79 -17.94 10.48
N LEU A 32 -3.89 -17.21 9.80
CA LEU A 32 -2.71 -17.79 9.13
C LEU A 32 -1.72 -18.38 10.12
N MET A 33 -1.49 -17.71 11.26
CA MET A 33 -0.60 -18.24 12.31
C MET A 33 -1.15 -19.51 12.93
N GLU A 34 -2.45 -19.59 13.12
CA GLU A 34 -3.10 -20.78 13.65
C GLU A 34 -3.09 -21.93 12.64
N GLU A 35 -3.64 -21.72 11.43
CA GLU A 35 -3.83 -22.81 10.46
C GLU A 35 -2.51 -23.34 9.86
N LEU A 36 -1.53 -22.46 9.62
CA LEU A 36 -0.23 -22.86 9.10
C LEU A 36 0.78 -23.21 10.20
N MET A 37 0.38 -23.16 11.47
CA MET A 37 1.24 -23.43 12.65
C MET A 37 2.53 -22.61 12.61
N ILE A 38 2.47 -21.35 12.22
CA ILE A 38 3.59 -20.42 12.09
C ILE A 38 3.64 -19.41 13.23
N ASN A 39 4.83 -18.91 13.52
CA ASN A 39 5.03 -17.89 14.53
C ASN A 39 4.95 -16.46 13.93
N SER A 40 5.00 -15.44 14.79
CA SER A 40 4.93 -14.02 14.40
C SER A 40 6.04 -13.60 13.44
N GLN A 41 7.25 -14.16 13.55
CA GLN A 41 8.33 -13.88 12.62
C GLN A 41 8.03 -14.44 11.23
N GLN A 42 7.58 -15.68 11.15
CA GLN A 42 7.19 -16.33 9.90
C GLN A 42 6.03 -15.60 9.23
N PHE A 43 5.03 -15.16 10.01
CA PHE A 43 3.95 -14.32 9.48
C PHE A 43 4.48 -12.99 8.93
N SER A 44 5.39 -12.34 9.64
CA SER A 44 6.01 -11.10 9.16
C SER A 44 6.80 -11.29 7.87
N PHE A 45 7.46 -12.44 7.68
CA PHE A 45 8.11 -12.79 6.42
C PHE A 45 7.11 -13.00 5.28
N LEU A 46 5.91 -13.53 5.55
CA LEU A 46 4.84 -13.60 4.53
C LEU A 46 4.42 -12.22 4.04
N VAL A 47 4.21 -11.27 4.95
CA VAL A 47 3.88 -9.89 4.60
C VAL A 47 5.03 -9.23 3.85
N ALA A 48 6.26 -9.40 4.34
CA ALA A 48 7.47 -8.81 3.77
C ALA A 48 7.82 -9.38 2.39
N SER A 49 7.59 -10.66 2.14
CA SER A 49 7.94 -11.31 0.87
C SER A 49 7.29 -10.62 -0.33
N TYR A 50 6.03 -10.25 -0.24
CA TYR A 50 5.34 -9.48 -1.25
C TYR A 50 5.93 -8.07 -1.41
N THR A 51 6.04 -7.33 -0.32
CA THR A 51 6.42 -5.91 -0.38
C THR A 51 7.88 -5.70 -0.78
N LEU A 52 8.78 -6.58 -0.33
CA LEU A 52 10.18 -6.52 -0.73
C LEU A 52 10.34 -6.83 -2.22
N THR A 53 9.69 -7.88 -2.72
CA THR A 53 9.74 -8.21 -4.15
C THR A 53 9.07 -7.13 -5.00
N ALA A 54 7.94 -6.58 -4.58
CA ALA A 54 7.29 -5.45 -5.24
C ALA A 54 8.19 -4.21 -5.28
N GLY A 55 8.92 -3.93 -4.21
CA GLY A 55 9.87 -2.82 -4.15
C GLY A 55 11.05 -3.01 -5.13
N VAL A 56 11.64 -4.20 -5.16
CA VAL A 56 12.75 -4.54 -6.06
C VAL A 56 12.31 -4.49 -7.52
N THR A 57 11.20 -5.15 -7.86
CA THR A 57 10.73 -5.21 -9.26
C THR A 57 10.20 -3.85 -9.73
N GLY A 58 9.57 -3.05 -8.86
CA GLY A 58 9.17 -1.68 -9.16
C GLY A 58 10.37 -0.80 -9.51
N LEU A 59 11.49 -0.95 -8.79
CA LEU A 59 12.74 -0.25 -9.09
C LEU A 59 13.33 -0.70 -10.44
N ILE A 60 13.42 -2.03 -10.65
CA ILE A 60 13.94 -2.60 -11.90
C ILE A 60 13.06 -2.20 -13.09
N SER A 61 11.75 -2.22 -12.94
CA SER A 61 10.78 -1.84 -13.96
C SER A 61 10.97 -0.41 -14.48
N ALA A 62 11.39 0.51 -13.62
CA ALA A 62 11.64 1.90 -14.01
C ALA A 62 12.68 2.06 -15.14
N PHE A 63 13.52 1.04 -15.38
CA PHE A 63 14.51 1.04 -16.46
C PHE A 63 13.96 0.51 -17.78
N PHE A 64 12.90 -0.28 -17.74
CA PHE A 64 12.42 -1.04 -18.90
C PHE A 64 11.02 -0.63 -19.38
N VAL A 65 10.19 -0.05 -18.51
CA VAL A 65 8.77 0.25 -18.79
C VAL A 65 8.55 1.12 -20.02
N ASP A 66 9.46 2.04 -20.31
CA ASP A 66 9.38 2.95 -21.44
C ASP A 66 9.91 2.35 -22.75
N SER A 67 10.43 1.09 -22.73
CA SER A 67 10.96 0.41 -23.90
C SER A 67 9.97 -0.55 -24.57
N TYR A 68 8.80 -0.76 -23.96
CA TYR A 68 7.80 -1.71 -24.42
C TYR A 68 6.43 -1.04 -24.61
N ASP A 69 5.57 -1.66 -25.45
CA ASP A 69 4.15 -1.32 -25.52
C ASP A 69 3.52 -1.46 -24.12
N ARG A 70 2.97 -0.36 -23.60
CA ARG A 70 2.42 -0.32 -22.24
C ARG A 70 1.30 -1.32 -22.01
N LYS A 71 0.46 -1.62 -23.04
CA LYS A 71 -0.57 -2.65 -22.96
C LYS A 71 0.04 -4.03 -22.71
N ASN A 72 1.02 -4.41 -23.53
CA ASN A 72 1.62 -5.74 -23.43
C ASN A 72 2.39 -5.91 -22.14
N TYR A 73 3.13 -4.87 -21.73
CA TYR A 73 3.84 -4.85 -20.47
C TYR A 73 2.90 -4.95 -19.27
N PHE A 74 1.80 -4.20 -19.29
CA PHE A 74 0.76 -4.27 -18.26
C PHE A 74 0.11 -5.66 -18.19
N LEU A 75 -0.28 -6.24 -19.33
CA LEU A 75 -0.91 -7.55 -19.37
C LEU A 75 0.03 -8.65 -18.87
N LEU A 76 1.31 -8.60 -19.19
CA LEU A 76 2.31 -9.52 -18.64
C LEU A 76 2.38 -9.41 -17.12
N ALA A 77 2.52 -8.19 -16.60
CA ALA A 77 2.61 -7.94 -15.18
C ALA A 77 1.31 -8.34 -14.44
N TYR A 78 0.17 -7.94 -14.97
CA TYR A 78 -1.12 -8.19 -14.33
C TYR A 78 -1.54 -9.67 -14.39
N SER A 79 -1.23 -10.37 -15.48
CA SER A 79 -1.46 -11.82 -15.58
C SER A 79 -0.55 -12.61 -14.63
N GLY A 80 0.73 -12.25 -14.55
CA GLY A 80 1.65 -12.85 -13.59
C GLY A 80 1.23 -12.62 -12.14
N PHE A 81 0.76 -11.41 -11.82
CA PHE A 81 0.16 -11.09 -10.53
C PHE A 81 -1.08 -11.96 -10.24
N ALA A 82 -2.02 -12.07 -11.21
CA ALA A 82 -3.23 -12.86 -11.04
C ALA A 82 -2.93 -14.35 -10.80
N ILE A 83 -1.96 -14.91 -11.51
CA ILE A 83 -1.49 -16.30 -11.29
C ILE A 83 -0.87 -16.44 -9.89
N GLY A 84 0.01 -15.52 -9.48
CA GLY A 84 0.61 -15.52 -8.15
C GLY A 84 -0.45 -15.41 -7.04
N THR A 85 -1.47 -14.58 -7.23
CA THR A 85 -2.60 -14.45 -6.29
C THR A 85 -3.43 -15.75 -6.22
N LEU A 86 -3.73 -16.40 -7.36
CA LEU A 86 -4.38 -17.72 -7.36
C LEU A 86 -3.53 -18.79 -6.65
N MET A 87 -2.21 -18.78 -6.87
CA MET A 87 -1.33 -19.69 -6.17
C MET A 87 -1.41 -19.51 -4.64
N CYS A 88 -1.54 -18.27 -4.14
CA CYS A 88 -1.75 -18.04 -2.71
C CYS A 88 -3.01 -18.75 -2.17
N GLY A 89 -4.05 -18.91 -2.99
CA GLY A 89 -5.27 -19.62 -2.61
C GLY A 89 -5.22 -21.15 -2.78
N TRP A 90 -4.22 -21.69 -3.48
CA TRP A 90 -4.10 -23.14 -3.74
C TRP A 90 -3.06 -23.84 -2.88
N VAL A 91 -2.16 -23.12 -2.28
CA VAL A 91 -1.08 -23.71 -1.47
C VAL A 91 -1.51 -23.85 -0.02
N ASP A 92 -1.19 -25.01 0.59
CA ASP A 92 -1.53 -25.33 1.99
C ASP A 92 -0.28 -25.33 2.89
N SER A 93 0.84 -24.78 2.41
CA SER A 93 2.09 -24.75 3.17
C SER A 93 2.67 -23.34 3.25
N TYR A 94 3.37 -23.07 4.36
CA TYR A 94 4.07 -21.80 4.58
C TYR A 94 5.04 -21.47 3.44
N GLN A 95 5.87 -22.43 3.01
CA GLN A 95 6.85 -22.24 1.94
C GLN A 95 6.18 -21.98 0.59
N GLY A 96 5.10 -22.70 0.30
CA GLY A 96 4.28 -22.49 -0.89
C GLY A 96 3.66 -21.08 -0.90
N LEU A 97 3.14 -20.65 0.24
CA LEU A 97 2.55 -19.31 0.36
C LEU A 97 3.60 -18.20 0.20
N ILE A 98 4.81 -18.36 0.77
CA ILE A 98 5.92 -17.41 0.52
C ILE A 98 6.26 -17.35 -0.98
N ALA A 99 6.41 -18.49 -1.64
CA ALA A 99 6.73 -18.51 -3.08
C ALA A 99 5.63 -17.81 -3.91
N ALA A 100 4.36 -18.07 -3.61
CA ALA A 100 3.24 -17.41 -4.25
C ALA A 100 3.23 -15.89 -3.99
N ARG A 101 3.54 -15.46 -2.76
CA ARG A 101 3.67 -14.03 -2.39
C ARG A 101 4.84 -13.34 -3.08
N ILE A 102 5.96 -14.02 -3.27
CA ILE A 102 7.11 -13.52 -4.05
C ILE A 102 6.70 -13.32 -5.51
N ILE A 103 5.96 -14.26 -6.10
CA ILE A 103 5.50 -14.15 -7.50
C ILE A 103 4.48 -13.01 -7.62
N SER A 104 3.43 -13.01 -6.79
CA SER A 104 2.39 -11.96 -6.85
C SER A 104 2.97 -10.57 -6.57
N GLY A 105 3.87 -10.42 -5.58
CA GLY A 105 4.56 -9.17 -5.28
C GLY A 105 5.50 -8.74 -6.41
N GLY A 106 6.25 -9.69 -6.99
CA GLY A 106 7.17 -9.42 -8.09
C GLY A 106 6.48 -8.83 -9.31
N PHE A 107 5.35 -9.36 -9.71
CA PHE A 107 4.54 -8.80 -10.78
C PHE A 107 3.69 -7.60 -10.33
N GLY A 108 3.21 -7.61 -9.09
CA GLY A 108 2.41 -6.53 -8.49
C GLY A 108 3.15 -5.20 -8.41
N GLY A 109 4.45 -5.21 -8.12
CA GLY A 109 5.26 -4.02 -7.94
C GLY A 109 5.30 -3.05 -9.13
N VAL A 110 4.92 -3.51 -10.32
CA VAL A 110 4.92 -2.68 -11.54
C VAL A 110 3.52 -2.27 -12.00
N ILE A 111 2.46 -2.83 -11.41
CA ILE A 111 1.08 -2.58 -11.87
C ILE A 111 0.71 -1.10 -11.73
N SER A 112 0.89 -0.54 -10.53
CA SER A 112 0.46 0.84 -10.25
C SER A 112 1.15 1.87 -11.14
N SER A 113 2.45 1.74 -11.36
CA SER A 113 3.20 2.64 -12.23
C SER A 113 2.78 2.52 -13.69
N THR A 114 2.54 1.30 -14.17
CA THR A 114 2.10 1.04 -15.54
C THR A 114 0.68 1.54 -15.79
N VAL A 115 -0.23 1.36 -14.83
CA VAL A 115 -1.60 1.91 -14.90
C VAL A 115 -1.58 3.43 -15.01
N ILE A 116 -0.80 4.12 -14.18
CA ILE A 116 -0.65 5.57 -14.24
C ILE A 116 -0.08 6.01 -15.60
N ALA A 117 0.90 5.27 -16.13
CA ALA A 117 1.48 5.54 -17.44
C ALA A 117 0.45 5.37 -18.57
N ILE A 118 -0.33 4.29 -18.57
CA ILE A 118 -1.40 4.07 -19.54
C ILE A 118 -2.43 5.20 -19.51
N VAL A 119 -2.88 5.61 -18.32
CA VAL A 119 -3.83 6.73 -18.18
C VAL A 119 -3.22 8.02 -18.73
N SER A 120 -1.94 8.25 -18.50
CA SER A 120 -1.24 9.45 -18.98
C SER A 120 -1.09 9.49 -20.49
N ASP A 121 -0.96 8.36 -21.15
CA ASP A 121 -0.76 8.27 -22.60
C ASP A 121 -2.07 8.07 -23.36
N ALA A 122 -3.02 7.30 -22.80
CA ALA A 122 -4.27 6.96 -23.49
C ALA A 122 -5.42 7.96 -23.27
N ILE A 123 -5.30 8.87 -22.28
CA ILE A 123 -6.35 9.84 -21.94
C ILE A 123 -5.88 11.26 -22.30
N ALA A 124 -6.76 12.00 -22.98
CA ALA A 124 -6.49 13.37 -23.37
C ALA A 124 -6.11 14.26 -22.16
N SER A 125 -5.18 15.20 -22.37
CA SER A 125 -4.58 16.06 -21.32
C SER A 125 -5.62 16.73 -20.43
N GLU A 126 -6.74 17.19 -21.01
CA GLU A 126 -7.82 17.91 -20.33
C GLU A 126 -8.60 17.03 -19.34
N ARG A 127 -8.57 15.70 -19.56
CA ARG A 127 -9.32 14.71 -18.75
C ARG A 127 -8.41 13.77 -17.96
N ARG A 128 -7.10 13.93 -18.09
CA ARG A 128 -6.10 13.06 -17.42
C ARG A 128 -6.24 13.06 -15.91
N ALA A 129 -6.43 14.24 -15.30
CA ALA A 129 -6.64 14.37 -13.87
C ALA A 129 -7.89 13.62 -13.38
N TRP A 130 -8.99 13.69 -14.14
CA TRP A 130 -10.19 12.91 -13.86
C TRP A 130 -9.96 11.40 -13.98
N GLY A 131 -9.24 10.96 -15.02
CA GLY A 131 -8.87 9.54 -15.20
C GLY A 131 -8.01 9.00 -14.05
N LEU A 132 -7.00 9.75 -13.64
CA LEU A 132 -6.18 9.41 -12.48
C LEU A 132 -7.01 9.36 -11.18
N GLY A 133 -7.97 10.27 -11.02
CA GLY A 133 -8.89 10.27 -9.88
C GLY A 133 -9.70 8.98 -9.77
N ILE A 134 -10.22 8.44 -10.90
CA ILE A 134 -10.93 7.17 -10.93
C ILE A 134 -10.01 6.03 -10.49
N VAL A 135 -8.82 5.93 -11.05
CA VAL A 135 -7.86 4.86 -10.71
C VAL A 135 -7.40 4.94 -9.26
N MET A 136 -7.13 6.14 -8.77
CA MET A 136 -6.68 6.34 -7.37
C MET A 136 -7.80 6.07 -6.34
N SER A 137 -9.09 6.17 -6.73
CA SER A 137 -10.20 5.79 -5.86
C SER A 137 -10.23 4.30 -5.50
N ALA A 138 -9.56 3.46 -6.30
CA ALA A 138 -9.44 2.02 -6.05
C ALA A 138 -8.84 1.70 -4.66
N PHE A 139 -7.92 2.53 -4.16
CA PHE A 139 -7.35 2.35 -2.81
C PHE A 139 -8.44 2.48 -1.73
N SER A 140 -9.25 3.52 -1.82
CA SER A 140 -10.34 3.74 -0.86
C SER A 140 -11.41 2.66 -0.95
N MET A 141 -11.72 2.19 -2.16
CA MET A 141 -12.65 1.08 -2.37
C MET A 141 -12.10 -0.24 -1.82
N ALA A 142 -10.81 -0.54 -2.01
CA ALA A 142 -10.16 -1.72 -1.45
C ALA A 142 -10.22 -1.71 0.09
N SER A 143 -9.94 -0.58 0.71
CA SER A 143 -9.98 -0.45 2.17
C SER A 143 -11.39 -0.58 2.75
N ALA A 144 -12.40 0.06 2.13
CA ALA A 144 -13.74 0.14 2.71
C ALA A 144 -14.67 -1.01 2.34
N LEU A 145 -14.52 -1.57 1.14
CA LEU A 145 -15.37 -2.66 0.64
C LEU A 145 -14.56 -3.95 0.45
N GLY A 146 -13.36 -3.82 -0.10
CA GLY A 146 -12.52 -4.98 -0.42
C GLY A 146 -12.17 -5.79 0.83
N LEU A 147 -11.58 -5.15 1.84
CA LEU A 147 -11.19 -5.85 3.07
C LEU A 147 -12.38 -6.51 3.78
N PRO A 148 -13.51 -5.85 4.04
CA PRO A 148 -14.66 -6.52 4.65
C PRO A 148 -15.19 -7.70 3.84
N ILE A 149 -15.29 -7.58 2.51
CA ILE A 149 -15.72 -8.66 1.63
C ILE A 149 -14.72 -9.82 1.68
N GLY A 150 -13.42 -9.53 1.61
CA GLY A 150 -12.38 -10.55 1.70
C GLY A 150 -12.39 -11.27 3.05
N LEU A 151 -12.54 -10.56 4.15
CA LEU A 151 -12.65 -11.14 5.49
C LEU A 151 -13.93 -11.99 5.63
N TYR A 152 -15.03 -11.57 5.03
CA TYR A 152 -16.25 -12.39 4.97
C TYR A 152 -15.98 -13.75 4.31
N PHE A 153 -15.29 -13.76 3.17
CA PHE A 153 -14.90 -15.03 2.53
C PHE A 153 -13.93 -15.84 3.39
N ALA A 154 -12.95 -15.20 4.00
CA ALA A 154 -11.98 -15.88 4.84
C ALA A 154 -12.61 -16.56 6.06
N PHE A 155 -13.48 -15.86 6.76
CA PHE A 155 -14.11 -16.38 8.01
C PHE A 155 -15.18 -17.42 7.77
N ASN A 156 -15.82 -17.44 6.58
CA ASN A 156 -16.88 -18.40 6.28
C ASN A 156 -16.40 -19.62 5.47
N TYR A 157 -15.33 -19.47 4.68
CA TYR A 157 -14.89 -20.51 3.74
C TYR A 157 -13.40 -20.89 3.90
N GLY A 158 -12.62 -20.12 4.64
CA GLY A 158 -11.18 -20.32 4.88
C GLY A 158 -10.30 -19.21 4.31
N TRP A 159 -9.10 -19.05 4.90
CA TRP A 159 -8.18 -17.95 4.61
C TRP A 159 -7.73 -17.88 3.14
N ASN A 160 -7.78 -18.96 2.42
CA ASN A 160 -7.40 -19.10 1.01
C ASN A 160 -8.43 -18.50 0.04
N TRP A 161 -9.72 -18.46 0.40
CA TRP A 161 -10.78 -18.00 -0.47
C TRP A 161 -10.65 -16.56 -0.97
N PRO A 162 -10.27 -15.57 -0.18
CA PRO A 162 -10.01 -14.23 -0.69
C PRO A 162 -9.03 -14.20 -1.86
N PHE A 163 -7.96 -15.00 -1.81
CA PHE A 163 -6.96 -15.07 -2.87
C PHE A 163 -7.51 -15.76 -4.12
N LEU A 164 -8.31 -16.81 -3.99
CA LEU A 164 -8.98 -17.48 -5.11
C LEU A 164 -9.94 -16.54 -5.83
N VAL A 165 -10.78 -15.84 -5.08
CA VAL A 165 -11.74 -14.87 -5.64
C VAL A 165 -11.00 -13.72 -6.33
N LEU A 166 -10.00 -13.12 -5.65
CA LEU A 166 -9.22 -12.02 -6.22
C LEU A 166 -8.46 -12.45 -7.48
N GLY A 167 -7.83 -13.61 -7.46
CA GLY A 167 -7.12 -14.14 -8.60
C GLY A 167 -8.03 -14.41 -9.79
N ALA A 168 -9.21 -15.01 -9.55
CA ALA A 168 -10.22 -15.25 -10.59
C ALA A 168 -10.72 -13.92 -11.19
N VAL A 169 -11.07 -12.95 -10.35
CA VAL A 169 -11.49 -11.60 -10.79
C VAL A 169 -10.37 -10.92 -11.57
N SER A 170 -9.11 -11.08 -11.13
CA SER A 170 -7.94 -10.50 -11.83
C SER A 170 -7.74 -11.11 -13.22
N ILE A 171 -7.92 -12.44 -13.38
CA ILE A 171 -7.85 -13.09 -14.70
C ILE A 171 -8.97 -12.58 -15.60
N LEU A 172 -10.22 -12.54 -15.11
CA LEU A 172 -11.36 -12.03 -15.90
C LEU A 172 -11.12 -10.58 -16.32
N ASN A 173 -10.60 -9.75 -15.43
CA ASN A 173 -10.27 -8.37 -15.74
C ASN A 173 -9.09 -8.27 -16.73
N ALA A 174 -8.07 -9.13 -16.62
CA ALA A 174 -6.96 -9.18 -17.59
C ALA A 174 -7.46 -9.50 -19.00
N VAL A 175 -8.38 -10.47 -19.13
CA VAL A 175 -9.04 -10.81 -20.41
C VAL A 175 -9.85 -9.63 -20.92
N ALA A 176 -10.62 -8.95 -20.09
CA ALA A 176 -11.37 -7.76 -20.47
C ALA A 176 -10.45 -6.62 -20.94
N VAL A 177 -9.34 -6.39 -20.26
CA VAL A 177 -8.32 -5.40 -20.68
C VAL A 177 -7.69 -5.79 -22.01
N TYR A 178 -7.36 -7.07 -22.21
CA TYR A 178 -6.78 -7.55 -23.48
C TYR A 178 -7.64 -7.17 -24.70
N PHE A 179 -8.96 -7.33 -24.61
CA PHE A 179 -9.87 -7.02 -25.69
C PHE A 179 -10.25 -5.53 -25.81
N THR A 180 -10.18 -4.77 -24.72
CA THR A 180 -10.70 -3.41 -24.66
C THR A 180 -9.61 -2.34 -24.81
N LEU A 181 -8.42 -2.57 -24.23
CA LEU A 181 -7.33 -1.60 -24.30
C LEU A 181 -6.64 -1.69 -25.67
N PRO A 182 -6.57 -0.61 -26.46
CA PRO A 182 -5.77 -0.58 -27.70
C PRO A 182 -4.27 -0.63 -27.36
N PRO A 183 -3.40 -0.96 -28.33
CA PRO A 183 -1.96 -0.80 -28.17
C PRO A 183 -1.60 0.64 -27.78
N VAL A 184 -0.72 0.82 -26.79
CA VAL A 184 -0.29 2.14 -26.31
C VAL A 184 1.20 2.29 -26.60
N ARG A 185 1.53 2.85 -27.79
CA ARG A 185 2.88 2.92 -28.37
C ARG A 185 3.36 4.33 -28.71
N GLU A 186 2.55 5.36 -28.57
CA GLU A 186 2.90 6.73 -28.97
C GLU A 186 4.24 7.20 -28.38
N HIS A 187 4.56 6.78 -27.15
CA HIS A 187 5.85 7.09 -26.52
C HIS A 187 7.05 6.40 -27.19
N LEU A 188 6.86 5.32 -27.97
CA LEU A 188 7.91 4.64 -28.75
C LEU A 188 8.17 5.36 -30.06
N ASP A 189 7.10 5.89 -30.69
CA ASP A 189 7.18 6.57 -31.98
C ASP A 189 7.75 7.99 -31.85
N HIS A 190 7.52 8.61 -30.69
CA HIS A 190 8.01 9.94 -30.34
C HIS A 190 8.81 9.92 -29.02
N PRO A 191 10.01 9.32 -29.04
CA PRO A 191 10.83 9.25 -27.81
C PRO A 191 11.18 10.67 -27.36
N GLY A 192 10.60 11.08 -26.23
CA GLY A 192 11.02 12.30 -25.55
C GLY A 192 12.49 12.17 -25.11
N PRO A 193 13.13 13.28 -24.69
CA PRO A 193 14.51 13.22 -24.19
C PRO A 193 14.60 12.16 -23.09
N LYS A 194 15.30 11.05 -23.38
CA LYS A 194 15.48 9.93 -22.46
C LYS A 194 16.06 10.45 -21.15
N VAL A 195 15.27 10.46 -20.09
CA VAL A 195 15.82 10.60 -18.74
C VAL A 195 16.55 9.28 -18.45
N ASN A 196 17.87 9.35 -18.38
CA ASN A 196 18.63 8.17 -17.96
C ASN A 196 18.29 7.89 -16.49
N SER A 197 17.34 6.98 -16.27
CA SER A 197 16.84 6.63 -14.92
C SER A 197 17.98 6.19 -14.00
N TRP A 198 19.00 5.52 -14.55
CA TRP A 198 20.19 5.13 -13.79
C TRP A 198 21.01 6.33 -13.33
N GLU A 199 21.30 7.26 -14.24
CA GLU A 199 22.02 8.48 -13.92
C GLU A 199 21.22 9.36 -12.94
N PHE A 200 19.91 9.42 -13.12
CA PHE A 200 19.01 10.10 -12.19
C PHE A 200 19.13 9.51 -10.78
N ILE A 201 18.99 8.18 -10.64
CA ILE A 201 19.08 7.49 -9.34
C ILE A 201 20.46 7.66 -8.72
N LYS A 202 21.52 7.52 -9.50
CA LYS A 202 22.92 7.69 -9.05
C LYS A 202 23.18 9.11 -8.54
N ASN A 203 22.50 10.09 -9.08
CA ASN A 203 22.70 11.50 -8.70
C ASN A 203 21.81 11.96 -7.52
N ILE A 204 20.81 11.17 -7.11
CA ILE A 204 19.94 11.51 -5.96
C ILE A 204 20.72 11.79 -4.67
N PRO A 205 21.78 11.02 -4.28
CA PRO A 205 22.56 11.33 -3.09
C PRO A 205 23.18 12.72 -3.12
N ASN A 206 23.47 13.27 -4.30
CA ASN A 206 24.02 14.61 -4.48
C ASN A 206 22.95 15.71 -4.29
N HIS A 207 21.66 15.36 -4.30
CA HIS A 207 20.55 16.28 -4.13
C HIS A 207 19.94 16.14 -2.72
N LYS A 208 20.52 16.86 -1.75
CA LYS A 208 20.17 16.77 -0.33
C LYS A 208 18.65 16.77 -0.06
N ASN A 209 17.88 17.61 -0.76
CA ASN A 209 16.44 17.73 -0.56
C ASN A 209 15.67 16.46 -1.01
N GLN A 210 16.08 15.83 -2.13
CA GLN A 210 15.48 14.60 -2.63
C GLN A 210 15.81 13.42 -1.72
N TRP A 211 17.08 13.32 -1.28
CA TRP A 211 17.50 12.31 -0.32
C TRP A 211 16.74 12.42 1.00
N MET A 212 16.59 13.65 1.51
CA MET A 212 15.80 13.89 2.72
C MET A 212 14.33 13.48 2.56
N ALA A 213 13.73 13.73 1.39
CA ALA A 213 12.35 13.31 1.11
C ALA A 213 12.19 11.78 1.08
N LEU A 214 13.16 11.04 0.51
CA LEU A 214 13.15 9.57 0.55
C LEU A 214 13.34 9.04 1.97
N THR A 215 14.28 9.58 2.73
CA THR A 215 14.49 9.20 4.14
C THR A 215 13.26 9.50 4.99
N TYR A 216 12.62 10.65 4.76
CA TYR A 216 11.34 10.99 5.40
C TYR A 216 10.25 9.95 5.08
N THR A 217 10.15 9.56 3.81
CA THR A 217 9.20 8.50 3.38
C THR A 217 9.50 7.17 4.08
N MET A 218 10.79 6.78 4.16
CA MET A 218 11.20 5.57 4.89
C MET A 218 10.73 5.60 6.34
N LEU A 219 11.02 6.68 7.08
CA LEU A 219 10.65 6.81 8.48
C LEU A 219 9.13 6.73 8.67
N LEU A 220 8.37 7.43 7.83
CA LEU A 220 6.93 7.47 7.91
C LEU A 220 6.30 6.10 7.61
N MET A 221 6.77 5.41 6.56
CA MET A 221 6.32 4.07 6.18
C MET A 221 6.70 3.03 7.21
N PHE A 222 7.92 3.11 7.75
CA PHE A 222 8.37 2.19 8.78
C PHE A 222 7.46 2.26 10.02
N GLY A 223 7.21 3.48 10.54
CA GLY A 223 6.34 3.67 11.69
C GLY A 223 4.88 3.22 11.46
N HIS A 224 4.41 3.27 10.20
CA HIS A 224 3.06 2.86 9.84
C HIS A 224 2.95 1.34 9.69
N PHE A 225 3.82 0.74 8.88
CA PHE A 225 3.75 -0.70 8.54
C PHE A 225 4.34 -1.62 9.61
N ALA A 226 5.01 -1.09 10.62
CA ALA A 226 5.36 -1.88 11.81
C ALA A 226 4.12 -2.25 12.64
N VAL A 227 3.11 -1.36 12.71
CA VAL A 227 1.91 -1.55 13.54
C VAL A 227 0.84 -2.40 12.84
N ILE A 228 0.57 -2.15 11.55
CA ILE A 228 -0.59 -2.70 10.84
C ILE A 228 -0.68 -4.24 10.87
N PRO A 229 0.38 -5.02 10.61
CA PRO A 229 0.28 -6.47 10.53
C PRO A 229 -0.20 -7.15 11.81
N PHE A 230 0.03 -6.51 12.97
CA PHE A 230 -0.29 -7.07 14.27
C PHE A 230 -1.55 -6.49 14.92
N ILE A 231 -2.28 -5.58 14.24
CA ILE A 231 -3.54 -5.03 14.76
C ILE A 231 -4.56 -6.14 14.99
N THR A 232 -4.82 -6.97 13.98
CA THR A 232 -5.83 -8.06 14.08
C THR A 232 -5.42 -9.12 15.08
N PRO A 233 -4.20 -9.71 15.05
CA PRO A 233 -3.79 -10.65 16.08
C PRO A 233 -3.93 -10.09 17.50
N TYR A 234 -3.59 -8.81 17.70
CA TYR A 234 -3.69 -8.19 19.01
C TYR A 234 -5.14 -7.97 19.48
N LEU A 235 -6.02 -7.54 18.59
CA LEU A 235 -7.43 -7.34 18.89
C LEU A 235 -8.13 -8.65 19.22
N VAL A 236 -7.83 -9.72 18.49
CA VAL A 236 -8.43 -11.04 18.76
C VAL A 236 -7.87 -11.64 20.06
N GLU A 237 -6.55 -11.72 20.18
CA GLU A 237 -5.89 -12.48 21.26
C GLU A 237 -5.80 -11.72 22.58
N ASN A 238 -5.63 -10.39 22.56
CA ASN A 238 -5.42 -9.60 23.78
C ASN A 238 -6.65 -8.82 24.21
N VAL A 239 -7.43 -8.30 23.26
CA VAL A 239 -8.63 -7.52 23.56
C VAL A 239 -9.86 -8.42 23.66
N GLY A 240 -9.84 -9.59 23.01
CA GLY A 240 -10.89 -10.60 23.09
C GLY A 240 -12.00 -10.43 22.03
N PHE A 241 -11.64 -9.89 20.85
CA PHE A 241 -12.60 -9.74 19.76
C PHE A 241 -12.85 -11.05 19.05
N GLU A 242 -14.10 -11.25 18.66
CA GLU A 242 -14.43 -12.30 17.70
C GLU A 242 -13.88 -11.96 16.32
N ARG A 243 -13.47 -12.99 15.55
CA ARG A 243 -12.96 -12.79 14.18
C ARG A 243 -13.91 -11.97 13.31
N GLN A 244 -15.20 -12.18 13.45
CA GLN A 244 -16.23 -11.47 12.68
C GLN A 244 -16.27 -9.96 13.00
N GLU A 245 -15.96 -9.56 14.23
CA GLU A 245 -15.92 -8.16 14.66
C GLU A 245 -14.75 -7.39 14.03
N ILE A 246 -13.68 -8.09 13.65
CA ILE A 246 -12.54 -7.50 12.90
C ILE A 246 -13.01 -6.90 11.57
N THR A 247 -14.02 -7.49 10.94
CA THR A 247 -14.63 -6.92 9.72
C THR A 247 -15.12 -5.48 9.95
N LEU A 248 -15.72 -5.20 11.12
CA LEU A 248 -16.20 -3.87 11.47
C LEU A 248 -15.06 -2.87 11.67
N VAL A 249 -13.92 -3.29 12.20
CA VAL A 249 -12.71 -2.46 12.37
C VAL A 249 -12.26 -1.90 11.02
N TYR A 250 -12.14 -2.77 10.01
CA TYR A 250 -11.70 -2.35 8.67
C TYR A 250 -12.80 -1.62 7.89
N LEU A 251 -14.06 -2.01 8.04
CA LEU A 251 -15.19 -1.33 7.41
C LEU A 251 -15.31 0.13 7.89
N ILE A 252 -15.32 0.33 9.21
CA ILE A 252 -15.43 1.67 9.81
C ILE A 252 -14.18 2.49 9.48
N GLY A 253 -12.99 1.92 9.62
CA GLY A 253 -11.74 2.57 9.26
C GLY A 253 -11.70 2.96 7.78
N GLY A 254 -12.12 2.08 6.88
CA GLY A 254 -12.19 2.31 5.44
C GLY A 254 -13.18 3.43 5.09
N ILE A 255 -14.42 3.39 5.60
CA ILE A 255 -15.43 4.43 5.39
C ILE A 255 -14.93 5.77 5.93
N ALA A 256 -14.36 5.78 7.14
CA ALA A 256 -13.81 6.98 7.74
C ALA A 256 -12.72 7.62 6.86
N THR A 257 -11.83 6.83 6.27
CA THR A 257 -10.78 7.34 5.38
C THR A 257 -11.33 7.87 4.04
N ILE A 258 -12.35 7.24 3.46
CA ILE A 258 -13.05 7.75 2.27
C ILE A 258 -13.60 9.16 2.51
N ILE A 259 -14.17 9.37 3.70
CA ILE A 259 -14.78 10.63 4.07
C ILE A 259 -13.74 11.69 4.43
N THR A 260 -12.70 11.31 5.16
CA THR A 260 -11.73 12.26 5.74
C THR A 260 -10.59 12.62 4.79
N ASN A 261 -10.07 11.66 3.98
CA ASN A 261 -8.93 11.93 3.10
C ASN A 261 -9.15 13.09 2.10
N PRO A 262 -10.33 13.21 1.41
CA PRO A 262 -10.59 14.37 0.55
C PRO A 262 -10.68 15.68 1.31
N ARG A 263 -11.18 15.65 2.57
CA ARG A 263 -11.24 16.85 3.43
C ARG A 263 -9.85 17.28 3.89
N ILE A 264 -9.01 16.31 4.28
CA ILE A 264 -7.61 16.54 4.64
C ILE A 264 -6.84 17.10 3.45
N GLY A 265 -7.05 16.56 2.24
CA GLY A 265 -6.45 17.06 1.01
C GLY A 265 -6.79 18.53 0.77
N ARG A 266 -8.08 18.88 0.79
CA ARG A 266 -8.54 20.26 0.65
C ARG A 266 -7.98 21.18 1.74
N TRP A 267 -7.95 20.73 2.98
CA TRP A 267 -7.36 21.48 4.08
C TRP A 267 -5.87 21.75 3.86
N ALA A 268 -5.12 20.73 3.40
CA ALA A 268 -3.70 20.86 3.09
C ALA A 268 -3.43 21.82 1.90
N ASP A 269 -4.32 21.84 0.89
CA ASP A 269 -4.20 22.72 -0.27
C ASP A 269 -4.56 24.18 0.07
N GLN A 270 -5.55 24.40 0.95
CA GLN A 270 -6.01 25.73 1.37
C GLN A 270 -5.12 26.39 2.43
N THR A 271 -4.28 25.61 3.10
CA THR A 271 -3.42 26.12 4.18
C THR A 271 -1.95 25.84 3.88
N ASN A 272 -1.28 25.11 4.77
CA ASN A 272 0.10 24.74 4.62
C ASN A 272 0.23 23.23 4.82
N LYS A 273 0.70 22.53 3.79
CA LYS A 273 0.87 21.06 3.79
C LYS A 273 1.74 20.55 4.95
N HIS A 274 2.80 21.28 5.28
CA HIS A 274 3.68 20.96 6.41
C HIS A 274 2.94 21.07 7.74
N ARG A 275 2.15 22.13 7.93
CA ARG A 275 1.36 22.34 9.15
C ARG A 275 0.29 21.26 9.31
N VAL A 276 -0.45 20.94 8.25
CA VAL A 276 -1.49 19.89 8.29
C VAL A 276 -0.87 18.54 8.57
N PHE A 277 0.26 18.21 7.93
CA PHE A 277 1.00 16.99 8.23
C PHE A 277 1.42 16.93 9.70
N THR A 278 2.03 17.99 10.24
CA THR A 278 2.50 18.04 11.64
C THR A 278 1.34 17.81 12.62
N ILE A 279 0.20 18.44 12.40
CA ILE A 279 -0.98 18.27 13.27
C ILE A 279 -1.45 16.81 13.24
N LEU A 280 -1.65 16.23 12.04
CA LEU A 280 -2.12 14.87 11.90
C LEU A 280 -1.10 13.86 12.44
N ALA A 281 0.19 14.07 12.19
CA ALA A 281 1.26 13.21 12.68
C ALA A 281 1.37 13.24 14.22
N SER A 282 1.31 14.43 14.82
CA SER A 282 1.32 14.57 16.28
C SER A 282 0.11 13.89 16.92
N LEU A 283 -1.08 14.14 16.39
CA LEU A 283 -2.30 13.51 16.90
C LEU A 283 -2.31 12.00 16.67
N SER A 284 -1.69 11.49 15.60
CA SER A 284 -1.64 10.04 15.33
C SER A 284 -0.80 9.24 16.32
N ILE A 285 0.10 9.88 17.06
CA ILE A 285 0.89 9.23 18.12
C ILE A 285 -0.03 8.66 19.20
N ILE A 286 -1.10 9.38 19.53
CA ILE A 286 -2.04 8.95 20.58
C ILE A 286 -2.70 7.61 20.23
N PRO A 287 -3.44 7.47 19.11
CA PRO A 287 -4.05 6.18 18.79
C PRO A 287 -3.03 5.08 18.48
N ILE A 288 -1.82 5.39 18.01
CA ILE A 288 -0.75 4.38 17.85
C ILE A 288 -0.40 3.78 19.22
N LEU A 289 -0.12 4.61 20.22
CA LEU A 289 0.25 4.15 21.56
C LEU A 289 -0.92 3.50 22.29
N VAL A 290 -2.12 4.04 22.20
CA VAL A 290 -3.31 3.47 22.82
C VAL A 290 -3.63 2.10 22.21
N LEU A 291 -3.65 1.98 20.88
CA LEU A 291 -3.96 0.73 20.18
C LEU A 291 -2.99 -0.40 20.54
N THR A 292 -1.69 -0.07 20.61
CA THR A 292 -0.66 -1.08 20.90
C THR A 292 -0.57 -1.49 22.37
N ASN A 293 -1.36 -0.87 23.23
CA ASN A 293 -1.48 -1.14 24.68
C ASN A 293 -2.94 -1.31 25.12
N LEU A 294 -3.86 -1.55 24.18
CA LEU A 294 -5.29 -1.58 24.47
C LEU A 294 -5.63 -2.78 25.36
N PRO A 295 -6.17 -2.57 26.57
CA PRO A 295 -6.64 -3.67 27.42
C PRO A 295 -7.94 -4.25 26.85
N PRO A 296 -8.47 -5.36 27.40
CA PRO A 296 -9.81 -5.81 27.09
C PRO A 296 -10.83 -4.68 27.30
N VAL A 297 -11.49 -4.26 26.24
CA VAL A 297 -12.48 -3.16 26.22
C VAL A 297 -13.68 -3.54 25.37
N PRO A 298 -14.84 -2.91 25.58
CA PRO A 298 -16.01 -3.11 24.72
C PRO A 298 -15.69 -2.75 23.26
N LEU A 299 -16.35 -3.45 22.31
CA LEU A 299 -16.16 -3.28 20.87
C LEU A 299 -16.20 -1.81 20.41
N TRP A 300 -17.18 -1.03 20.85
CA TRP A 300 -17.32 0.36 20.44
C TRP A 300 -16.09 1.22 20.79
N MET A 301 -15.45 0.96 21.93
CA MET A 301 -14.27 1.72 22.37
C MET A 301 -13.06 1.40 21.47
N ALA A 302 -12.83 0.13 21.15
CA ALA A 302 -11.78 -0.26 20.24
C ALA A 302 -12.05 0.23 18.80
N LEU A 303 -13.32 0.26 18.34
CA LEU A 303 -13.69 0.86 17.05
C LEU A 303 -13.36 2.35 16.98
N VAL A 304 -13.54 3.09 18.08
CA VAL A 304 -13.12 4.51 18.16
C VAL A 304 -11.60 4.63 18.06
N VAL A 305 -10.84 3.83 18.80
CA VAL A 305 -9.36 3.88 18.79
C VAL A 305 -8.82 3.49 17.41
N THR A 306 -9.29 2.39 16.83
CA THR A 306 -8.87 1.95 15.49
C THR A 306 -9.32 2.91 14.40
N GLY A 307 -10.53 3.46 14.49
CA GLY A 307 -11.03 4.49 13.59
C GLY A 307 -10.15 5.75 13.62
N LEU A 308 -9.77 6.23 14.81
CA LEU A 308 -8.83 7.35 14.96
C LEU A 308 -7.46 7.01 14.39
N PHE A 309 -6.96 5.78 14.58
CA PHE A 309 -5.72 5.32 13.97
C PHE A 309 -5.79 5.43 12.43
N PHE A 310 -6.83 4.90 11.80
CA PHE A 310 -6.96 4.95 10.33
C PHE A 310 -7.11 6.40 9.83
N ILE A 311 -7.90 7.24 10.51
CA ILE A 311 -8.09 8.64 10.12
C ILE A 311 -6.78 9.44 10.25
N LEU A 312 -6.08 9.34 11.37
CA LEU A 312 -4.92 10.19 11.65
C LEU A 312 -3.63 9.64 11.03
N ALA A 313 -3.33 8.34 11.25
CA ALA A 313 -2.14 7.71 10.72
C ALA A 313 -2.24 7.46 9.20
N GLY A 314 -3.42 7.15 8.67
CA GLY A 314 -3.68 7.09 7.24
C GLY A 314 -3.77 8.49 6.61
N GLY A 315 -4.52 9.40 7.22
CA GLY A 315 -4.76 10.74 6.71
C GLY A 315 -3.49 11.60 6.56
N ARG A 316 -2.49 11.44 7.43
CA ARG A 316 -1.19 12.15 7.30
C ARG A 316 -0.42 11.79 6.02
N MET A 317 -0.76 10.66 5.35
CA MET A 317 -0.13 10.28 4.08
C MET A 317 -0.52 11.22 2.94
N VAL A 318 -1.70 11.86 3.01
CA VAL A 318 -2.18 12.78 1.97
C VAL A 318 -1.26 14.02 1.84
N PRO A 319 -1.05 14.84 2.88
CA PRO A 319 -0.11 15.96 2.79
C PRO A 319 1.33 15.49 2.60
N SER A 320 1.73 14.32 3.15
CA SER A 320 3.05 13.73 2.95
C SER A 320 3.37 13.52 1.47
N THR A 321 2.48 12.88 0.72
CA THR A 321 2.65 12.64 -0.71
C THR A 321 2.80 13.95 -1.48
N ALA A 322 2.03 14.98 -1.13
CA ALA A 322 2.10 16.29 -1.76
C ALA A 322 3.46 16.99 -1.46
N ILE A 323 3.99 16.86 -0.24
CA ILE A 323 5.31 17.39 0.14
C ILE A 323 6.41 16.68 -0.66
N VAL A 324 6.41 15.34 -0.67
CA VAL A 324 7.42 14.54 -1.39
C VAL A 324 7.39 14.84 -2.90
N THR A 325 6.22 15.04 -3.47
CA THR A 325 6.09 15.37 -4.90
C THR A 325 6.61 16.77 -5.24
N SER A 326 6.63 17.69 -4.27
CA SER A 326 7.05 19.08 -4.47
C SER A 326 8.59 19.27 -4.49
N VAL A 327 9.38 18.25 -4.12
CA VAL A 327 10.86 18.37 -4.08
C VAL A 327 11.52 18.13 -5.43
N ILE A 328 10.75 17.78 -6.46
CA ILE A 328 11.25 17.38 -7.78
C ILE A 328 10.62 18.20 -8.90
N LYS A 329 11.44 18.56 -9.90
CA LYS A 329 10.96 19.25 -11.10
C LYS A 329 9.96 18.36 -11.88
N PRO A 330 8.95 18.94 -12.53
CA PRO A 330 7.91 18.18 -13.25
C PRO A 330 8.46 17.12 -14.21
N ARG A 331 9.54 17.43 -14.93
CA ARG A 331 10.20 16.54 -15.88
C ARG A 331 10.68 15.20 -15.25
N ASN A 332 11.16 15.22 -14.01
CA ASN A 332 11.74 14.05 -13.33
C ASN A 332 10.78 13.43 -12.30
N ARG A 333 9.54 13.94 -12.22
CA ARG A 333 8.56 13.52 -11.20
C ARG A 333 8.21 12.04 -11.30
N GLY A 334 8.04 11.53 -12.52
CA GLY A 334 7.71 10.12 -12.75
C GLY A 334 8.77 9.17 -12.18
N SER A 335 10.04 9.36 -12.55
CA SER A 335 11.16 8.54 -12.08
C SER A 335 11.34 8.63 -10.57
N PHE A 336 11.20 9.84 -10.00
CA PHE A 336 11.32 10.03 -8.55
C PHE A 336 10.16 9.36 -7.79
N MET A 337 8.94 9.45 -8.27
CA MET A 337 7.78 8.82 -7.63
C MET A 337 7.82 7.28 -7.74
N SER A 338 8.35 6.75 -8.84
CA SER A 338 8.61 5.32 -8.98
C SER A 338 9.62 4.82 -7.95
N LEU A 339 10.76 5.54 -7.81
CA LEU A 339 11.73 5.24 -6.76
C LEU A 339 11.14 5.38 -5.36
N ASN A 340 10.36 6.44 -5.11
CA ASN A 340 9.69 6.63 -3.82
C ASN A 340 8.72 5.49 -3.50
N SER A 341 7.98 4.99 -4.49
CA SER A 341 7.10 3.82 -4.33
C SER A 341 7.89 2.55 -4.00
N SER A 342 9.03 2.33 -4.66
CA SER A 342 9.92 1.20 -4.35
C SER A 342 10.47 1.30 -2.92
N VAL A 343 10.90 2.49 -2.50
CA VAL A 343 11.34 2.76 -1.13
C VAL A 343 10.22 2.50 -0.12
N GLN A 344 8.98 2.91 -0.42
CA GLN A 344 7.81 2.62 0.42
C GLN A 344 7.59 1.13 0.60
N ASN A 345 7.56 0.36 -0.49
CA ASN A 345 7.35 -1.07 -0.46
C ASN A 345 8.48 -1.81 0.29
N MET A 346 9.74 -1.50 0.00
CA MET A 346 10.88 -2.10 0.70
C MET A 346 10.84 -1.79 2.20
N THR A 347 10.53 -0.54 2.54
CA THR A 347 10.43 -0.12 3.95
C THR A 347 9.27 -0.80 4.68
N ALA A 348 8.12 -0.96 4.02
CA ALA A 348 6.98 -1.68 4.58
C ALA A 348 7.34 -3.15 4.90
N GLY A 349 8.08 -3.82 4.01
CA GLY A 349 8.59 -5.17 4.25
C GLY A 349 9.57 -5.24 5.42
N LEU A 350 10.56 -4.36 5.45
CA LEU A 350 11.52 -4.29 6.56
C LEU A 350 10.84 -3.97 7.90
N ALA A 351 9.88 -3.06 7.91
CA ALA A 351 9.11 -2.71 9.09
C ALA A 351 8.31 -3.91 9.63
N SER A 352 7.69 -4.70 8.73
CA SER A 352 6.98 -5.92 9.10
C SER A 352 7.94 -6.94 9.72
N ILE A 353 9.11 -7.17 9.14
CA ILE A 353 10.12 -8.10 9.68
C ILE A 353 10.55 -7.68 11.09
N VAL A 354 10.88 -6.40 11.27
CA VAL A 354 11.27 -5.87 12.59
C VAL A 354 10.14 -6.02 13.61
N ALA A 355 8.90 -5.74 13.21
CA ALA A 355 7.74 -5.94 14.07
C ALA A 355 7.59 -7.42 14.47
N GLY A 356 7.78 -8.37 13.54
CA GLY A 356 7.72 -9.81 13.83
C GLY A 356 8.80 -10.33 14.77
N VAL A 357 9.96 -9.66 14.83
CA VAL A 357 11.02 -9.96 15.82
C VAL A 357 10.64 -9.44 17.19
N LEU A 358 9.99 -8.28 17.27
CA LEU A 358 9.63 -7.62 18.53
C LEU A 358 8.35 -8.17 19.16
N VAL A 359 7.44 -8.63 18.30
CA VAL A 359 6.16 -9.24 18.70
C VAL A 359 6.34 -10.74 18.81
N THR A 360 5.94 -11.30 19.92
CA THR A 360 6.00 -12.75 20.15
C THR A 360 4.59 -13.28 20.38
N VAL A 361 4.18 -14.23 19.54
CA VAL A 361 3.00 -15.06 19.76
C VAL A 361 3.51 -16.46 20.03
N PRO A 362 3.36 -16.99 21.28
CA PRO A 362 3.78 -18.33 21.63
C PRO A 362 3.03 -19.38 20.78
N LYS A 363 3.69 -20.45 20.37
CA LYS A 363 3.02 -21.56 19.66
C LYS A 363 1.92 -22.14 20.57
N GLY A 364 0.69 -22.12 20.06
CA GLY A 364 -0.48 -22.57 20.82
C GLY A 364 -0.91 -21.62 21.97
N GLY A 365 -0.34 -20.45 22.05
CA GLY A 365 -0.70 -19.41 23.04
C GLY A 365 -1.64 -18.38 22.42
N HIS A 366 -2.57 -17.90 23.26
CA HIS A 366 -3.59 -16.92 22.89
C HIS A 366 -3.23 -15.51 23.40
N HIS A 367 -1.95 -15.10 23.29
CA HIS A 367 -1.55 -13.78 23.74
C HIS A 367 -0.39 -13.21 22.91
N VAL A 368 -0.52 -11.95 22.48
CA VAL A 368 0.48 -11.22 21.70
C VAL A 368 1.32 -10.38 22.66
N TYR A 369 2.58 -10.72 22.80
CA TYR A 369 3.52 -9.99 23.66
C TYR A 369 4.36 -9.01 22.83
N GLY A 370 4.76 -7.89 23.44
CA GLY A 370 5.72 -6.95 22.86
C GLY A 370 5.15 -5.97 21.82
N PHE A 371 3.85 -5.98 21.54
CA PHE A 371 3.24 -5.06 20.58
C PHE A 371 3.39 -3.59 21.00
N TRP A 372 3.43 -3.28 22.29
CA TRP A 372 3.73 -1.94 22.80
C TRP A 372 5.09 -1.40 22.33
N LYS A 373 6.12 -2.27 22.14
CA LYS A 373 7.43 -1.87 21.61
C LYS A 373 7.30 -1.35 20.19
N VAL A 374 6.47 -2.01 19.39
CA VAL A 374 6.17 -1.59 18.01
C VAL A 374 5.46 -0.23 17.99
N GLY A 375 4.53 -0.01 18.93
CA GLY A 375 3.88 1.29 19.11
C GLY A 375 4.87 2.41 19.44
N LEU A 376 5.81 2.16 20.37
CA LEU A 376 6.87 3.11 20.70
C LEU A 376 7.79 3.43 19.50
N ILE A 377 8.19 2.42 18.74
CA ILE A 377 8.98 2.61 17.52
C ILE A 377 8.17 3.43 16.52
N GLY A 378 6.91 3.10 16.29
CA GLY A 378 6.02 3.84 15.39
C GLY A 378 5.89 5.32 15.79
N ALA A 379 5.75 5.60 17.08
CA ALA A 379 5.72 6.96 17.62
C ALA A 379 7.07 7.67 17.40
N LEU A 380 8.18 7.02 17.75
CA LEU A 380 9.54 7.57 17.59
C LEU A 380 9.83 7.94 16.11
N PHE A 381 9.59 7.02 15.20
CA PHE A 381 9.78 7.27 13.77
C PHE A 381 8.86 8.38 13.24
N THR A 382 7.64 8.50 13.78
CA THR A 382 6.74 9.61 13.46
C THR A 382 7.34 10.95 13.92
N VAL A 383 7.91 11.04 15.11
CA VAL A 383 8.57 12.25 15.63
C VAL A 383 9.79 12.62 14.78
N ILE A 384 10.64 11.63 14.44
CA ILE A 384 11.81 11.86 13.59
C ILE A 384 11.37 12.30 12.18
N ALA A 385 10.31 11.70 11.64
CA ALA A 385 9.75 12.10 10.34
C ALA A 385 9.24 13.55 10.37
N MET A 386 8.55 13.99 11.43
CA MET A 386 8.12 15.39 11.59
C MET A 386 9.32 16.36 11.63
N TRP A 387 10.37 16.00 12.34
CA TRP A 387 11.58 16.82 12.42
C TRP A 387 12.26 16.91 11.04
N LEU A 388 12.37 15.79 10.32
CA LEU A 388 13.00 15.76 9.00
C LEU A 388 12.17 16.50 7.95
N MET A 389 10.85 16.37 8.01
CA MET A 389 9.90 17.05 7.12
C MET A 389 10.07 18.58 7.16
N ASN A 390 10.32 19.16 8.33
CA ASN A 390 10.54 20.61 8.47
C ASN A 390 11.80 21.12 7.76
N LYS A 391 12.73 20.22 7.39
CA LYS A 391 13.94 20.53 6.62
C LYS A 391 13.75 20.38 5.10
N ILE A 392 12.67 19.78 4.66
CA ILE A 392 12.34 19.57 3.25
C ILE A 392 11.80 20.89 2.68
N LYS A 393 12.45 21.37 1.61
CA LYS A 393 12.04 22.58 0.91
C LYS A 393 11.30 22.22 -0.38
N SER A 394 10.08 22.75 -0.56
CA SER A 394 9.40 22.69 -1.85
C SER A 394 10.19 23.48 -2.90
N LEU A 395 10.31 22.94 -4.11
CA LEU A 395 10.78 23.74 -5.22
C LEU A 395 9.72 24.79 -5.53
N THR A 396 10.03 26.05 -5.32
CA THR A 396 9.24 27.16 -5.87
C THR A 396 9.26 27.01 -7.40
N VAL A 397 8.09 26.89 -7.99
CA VAL A 397 7.94 27.02 -9.45
C VAL A 397 8.16 28.50 -9.73
N GLU A 398 9.37 28.87 -10.19
CA GLU A 398 9.60 30.13 -10.89
C GLU A 398 8.99 30.05 -12.29
#